data_54fb5592071af4bbdc533cb0cd670382
#
_entry.id   54fb5592071af4bbdc533cb0cd670382
#
_cell.length_a   1.000
_cell.length_b   1.000
_cell.length_c   1.000
_cell.angle_alpha   90.00
_cell.angle_beta   90.00
_cell.angle_gamma   90.00
#
_symmetry.space_group_name_H-M   'P 1'
#
loop_
_entity.id
_entity.type
_entity.pdbx_description
1 polymer ?
#
loop_
_entity_poly.entity_id
_entity_poly.type
_entity_poly.pdbx_seq_one_letter_code
_entity_poly.pdbx_strand_id
1 'polypeptide(L)'
;MMGNHDKRDFLKKYIQPELVDEHGYLNYTIKSNSLDVICLDTAIEDKIEGTLNHTSIQWLEKELKNNIEKPIIIFMHHPPIEIGSILFDHIKCNNGEDFINLISQYKNVSDVIFGHVHCVFKTVINEIEFSSCPSASIQYPIDAKSEKNLNLDNQGYIKLIHFIDGKITKEHLEIK
;
A
#
# COMPACT_ATOMS: atom_id res chain seq x y z
N MET A 1 -5.40 -1.19 -7.40
CA MET A 1 -5.42 -0.43 -6.13
C MET A 1 -5.66 1.03 -6.46
N MET A 2 -6.49 1.70 -5.68
CA MET A 2 -6.85 3.11 -5.86
C MET A 2 -5.87 4.04 -5.11
N GLY A 3 -5.51 5.18 -5.75
CA GLY A 3 -4.73 6.24 -5.12
C GLY A 3 -5.56 7.52 -4.93
N ASN A 4 -4.96 8.54 -4.29
CA ASN A 4 -5.63 9.81 -3.98
C ASN A 4 -5.99 10.66 -5.21
N HIS A 5 -5.36 10.41 -6.36
CA HIS A 5 -5.70 11.06 -7.64
C HIS A 5 -6.81 10.35 -8.43
N ASP A 6 -7.22 9.17 -7.99
CA ASP A 6 -8.27 8.40 -8.64
C ASP A 6 -9.67 8.80 -8.14
N LYS A 7 -10.67 8.60 -8.99
CA LYS A 7 -12.09 8.72 -8.62
C LYS A 7 -12.72 7.33 -8.63
N ARG A 8 -13.24 6.90 -7.47
CA ARG A 8 -13.79 5.54 -7.28
C ARG A 8 -14.89 5.22 -8.26
N ASP A 9 -15.84 6.12 -8.46
CA ASP A 9 -16.95 5.91 -9.40
C ASP A 9 -16.51 5.88 -10.87
N PHE A 10 -15.37 6.51 -11.17
CA PHE A 10 -14.79 6.43 -12.51
C PHE A 10 -14.08 5.08 -12.71
N LEU A 11 -13.26 4.65 -11.75
CA LEU A 11 -12.55 3.37 -11.82
C LEU A 11 -13.50 2.18 -11.93
N LYS A 12 -14.61 2.17 -11.18
CA LYS A 12 -15.63 1.11 -11.23
C LYS A 12 -16.19 0.83 -12.62
N LYS A 13 -16.10 1.78 -13.56
CA LYS A 13 -16.55 1.59 -14.94
C LYS A 13 -15.59 0.74 -15.77
N TYR A 14 -14.35 0.59 -15.34
CA TYR A 14 -13.27 -0.05 -16.11
C TYR A 14 -12.67 -1.27 -15.43
N ILE A 15 -12.98 -1.51 -14.17
CA ILE A 15 -12.49 -2.67 -13.40
C ILE A 15 -13.55 -3.76 -13.36
N GLN A 16 -13.12 -4.97 -13.04
CA GLN A 16 -14.01 -6.10 -12.83
C GLN A 16 -14.82 -5.87 -11.54
N PRO A 17 -16.15 -6.12 -11.55
CA PRO A 17 -17.03 -5.90 -10.39
C PRO A 17 -16.56 -6.63 -9.13
N GLU A 18 -15.90 -7.79 -9.29
CA GLU A 18 -15.38 -8.63 -8.20
C GLU A 18 -14.25 -7.98 -7.40
N LEU A 19 -13.65 -6.90 -7.94
CA LEU A 19 -12.63 -6.10 -7.25
C LEU A 19 -13.22 -4.99 -6.36
N VAL A 20 -14.55 -4.92 -6.29
CA VAL A 20 -15.29 -3.98 -5.45
C VAL A 20 -15.98 -4.78 -4.34
N ASP A 21 -15.73 -4.41 -3.09
CA ASP A 21 -16.37 -5.04 -1.95
C ASP A 21 -17.87 -4.67 -1.84
N GLU A 22 -18.58 -5.33 -0.93
CA GLU A 22 -20.01 -5.13 -0.70
C GLU A 22 -20.39 -3.70 -0.26
N HIS A 23 -19.40 -2.91 0.18
CA HIS A 23 -19.57 -1.52 0.60
C HIS A 23 -19.13 -0.51 -0.48
N GLY A 24 -18.69 -1.01 -1.65
CA GLY A 24 -18.32 -0.20 -2.79
C GLY A 24 -16.88 0.32 -2.78
N TYR A 25 -16.00 -0.20 -1.90
CA TYR A 25 -14.56 0.09 -1.89
C TYR A 25 -13.80 -0.92 -2.75
N LEU A 26 -12.64 -0.51 -3.26
CA LEU A 26 -11.76 -1.37 -4.05
C LEU A 26 -10.85 -2.21 -3.13
N ASN A 27 -11.49 -2.99 -2.24
CA ASN A 27 -10.84 -3.97 -1.38
C ASN A 27 -11.00 -5.36 -2.01
N TYR A 28 -9.90 -6.02 -2.32
CA TYR A 28 -9.93 -7.35 -2.94
C TYR A 28 -8.71 -8.19 -2.61
N THR A 29 -8.87 -9.51 -2.76
CA THR A 29 -7.79 -10.48 -2.58
C THR A 29 -7.51 -11.20 -3.90
N ILE A 30 -6.26 -11.19 -4.34
CA ILE A 30 -5.77 -12.04 -5.42
C ILE A 30 -5.24 -13.32 -4.79
N LYS A 31 -5.94 -14.43 -5.01
CA LYS A 31 -5.58 -15.73 -4.45
C LYS A 31 -4.70 -16.52 -5.40
N SER A 32 -3.61 -17.07 -4.89
CA SER A 32 -2.77 -18.03 -5.60
C SER A 32 -2.54 -19.29 -4.77
N ASN A 33 -1.84 -20.28 -5.34
CA ASN A 33 -1.56 -21.54 -4.62
C ASN A 33 -0.57 -21.35 -3.47
N SER A 34 0.32 -20.36 -3.54
CA SER A 34 1.47 -20.23 -2.65
C SER A 34 1.53 -18.92 -1.85
N LEU A 35 0.82 -17.89 -2.30
CA LEU A 35 0.83 -16.55 -1.72
C LEU A 35 -0.50 -15.88 -2.01
N ASP A 36 -1.09 -15.16 -1.07
CA ASP A 36 -2.23 -14.30 -1.33
C ASP A 36 -1.82 -12.82 -1.26
N VAL A 37 -2.43 -12.02 -2.13
CA VAL A 37 -2.20 -10.58 -2.20
C VAL A 37 -3.49 -9.85 -1.87
N ILE A 38 -3.48 -9.05 -0.81
CA ILE A 38 -4.59 -8.21 -0.39
C ILE A 38 -4.34 -6.79 -0.88
N CYS A 39 -5.31 -6.20 -1.57
CA CYS A 39 -5.29 -4.81 -2.00
C CYS A 39 -6.35 -4.02 -1.23
N LEU A 40 -5.94 -2.89 -0.63
CA LEU A 40 -6.79 -2.05 0.19
C LEU A 40 -7.02 -0.68 -0.45
N ASP A 41 -8.26 -0.23 -0.41
CA ASP A 41 -8.66 1.13 -0.79
C ASP A 41 -8.54 2.06 0.43
N THR A 42 -7.52 2.90 0.41
CA THR A 42 -7.26 3.89 1.46
C THR A 42 -7.68 5.31 1.06
N ALA A 43 -8.27 5.49 -0.11
CA ALA A 43 -8.58 6.82 -0.60
C ALA A 43 -9.82 7.43 0.08
N ILE A 44 -9.69 8.66 0.54
CA ILE A 44 -10.80 9.53 0.92
C ILE A 44 -11.11 10.41 -0.27
N GLU A 45 -12.36 10.46 -0.69
CA GLU A 45 -12.75 11.25 -1.84
C GLU A 45 -12.45 12.74 -1.63
N ASP A 46 -11.83 13.36 -2.64
CA ASP A 46 -11.39 14.77 -2.63
C ASP A 46 -10.38 15.14 -1.53
N LYS A 47 -9.67 14.14 -0.98
CA LYS A 47 -8.60 14.34 0.00
C LYS A 47 -7.26 13.78 -0.51
N ILE A 48 -6.18 14.32 0.03
CA ILE A 48 -4.82 13.85 -0.28
C ILE A 48 -4.41 12.74 0.70
N GLU A 49 -4.83 12.87 1.95
CA GLU A 49 -4.60 11.86 3.00
C GLU A 49 -5.49 10.64 2.82
N GLY A 50 -5.08 9.53 3.41
CA GLY A 50 -5.82 8.27 3.38
C GLY A 50 -6.43 7.86 4.71
N THR A 51 -7.35 6.89 4.65
CA THR A 51 -7.86 6.17 5.81
C THR A 51 -8.40 4.80 5.38
N LEU A 52 -8.37 3.84 6.29
CA LEU A 52 -9.17 2.62 6.18
C LEU A 52 -10.45 2.84 7.01
N ASN A 53 -11.59 2.91 6.35
CA ASN A 53 -12.85 3.05 7.07
C ASN A 53 -13.19 1.77 7.86
N HIS A 54 -14.18 1.84 8.72
CA HIS A 54 -14.56 0.74 9.60
C HIS A 54 -14.91 -0.55 8.82
N THR A 55 -15.63 -0.43 7.71
CA THR A 55 -16.01 -1.58 6.88
C THR A 55 -14.80 -2.22 6.18
N SER A 56 -13.83 -1.42 5.72
CA SER A 56 -12.57 -1.92 5.15
C SER A 56 -11.72 -2.66 6.20
N ILE A 57 -11.68 -2.17 7.44
CA ILE A 57 -11.00 -2.87 8.54
C ILE A 57 -11.70 -4.20 8.85
N GLN A 58 -13.03 -4.22 8.94
CA GLN A 58 -13.79 -5.47 9.15
C GLN A 58 -13.62 -6.47 8.01
N TRP A 59 -13.62 -5.97 6.76
CA TRP A 59 -13.37 -6.80 5.60
C TRP A 59 -11.97 -7.41 5.65
N LEU A 60 -10.94 -6.60 5.94
CA LEU A 60 -9.56 -7.07 6.09
C LEU A 60 -9.44 -8.14 7.17
N GLU A 61 -10.03 -7.91 8.35
CA GLU A 61 -10.01 -8.88 9.45
C GLU A 61 -10.62 -10.22 9.04
N LYS A 62 -11.74 -10.19 8.30
CA LYS A 62 -12.39 -11.39 7.75
C LYS A 62 -11.48 -12.13 6.76
N GLU A 63 -10.82 -11.41 5.85
CA GLU A 63 -9.89 -12.03 4.89
C GLU A 63 -8.68 -12.65 5.60
N LEU A 64 -8.10 -11.98 6.60
CA LEU A 64 -6.99 -12.50 7.39
C LEU A 64 -7.38 -13.76 8.19
N LYS A 65 -8.55 -13.78 8.81
CA LYS A 65 -9.08 -14.96 9.54
C LYS A 65 -9.29 -16.17 8.62
N ASN A 66 -9.69 -15.92 7.37
CA ASN A 66 -9.95 -16.96 6.40
C ASN A 66 -8.68 -17.51 5.72
N ASN A 67 -7.54 -16.85 5.88
CA ASN A 67 -6.27 -17.25 5.30
C ASN A 67 -5.14 -17.21 6.33
N ILE A 68 -4.98 -18.28 7.08
CA ILE A 68 -3.96 -18.42 8.14
C ILE A 68 -2.74 -19.25 7.71
N GLU A 69 -2.81 -19.93 6.57
CA GLU A 69 -1.79 -20.89 6.16
C GLU A 69 -0.78 -20.31 5.16
N LYS A 70 -1.26 -19.47 4.23
CA LYS A 70 -0.42 -18.91 3.18
C LYS A 70 0.15 -17.54 3.56
N PRO A 71 1.36 -17.23 3.12
CA PRO A 71 1.89 -15.88 3.23
C PRO A 71 0.95 -14.85 2.58
N ILE A 72 0.89 -13.69 3.17
CA ILE A 72 0.08 -12.56 2.69
C ILE A 72 0.98 -11.34 2.50
N ILE A 73 0.86 -10.72 1.31
CA ILE A 73 1.37 -9.38 1.04
C ILE A 73 0.18 -8.42 0.94
N ILE A 74 0.24 -7.31 1.66
CA ILE A 74 -0.80 -6.27 1.62
C ILE A 74 -0.30 -5.08 0.79
N PHE A 75 -1.13 -4.64 -0.14
CA PHE A 75 -0.91 -3.40 -0.91
C PHE A 75 -1.92 -2.34 -0.51
N MET A 76 -1.44 -1.15 -0.27
CA MET A 76 -2.26 0.03 -0.03
C MET A 76 -1.60 1.27 -0.66
N HIS A 77 -2.35 2.35 -0.89
CA HIS A 77 -1.76 3.53 -1.51
C HIS A 77 -1.05 4.42 -0.48
N HIS A 78 -1.75 4.84 0.55
CA HIS A 78 -1.19 5.73 1.57
C HIS A 78 -0.38 4.91 2.59
N PRO A 79 0.83 5.37 2.98
CA PRO A 79 1.63 4.70 4.01
C PRO A 79 0.86 4.66 5.35
N PRO A 80 0.85 3.51 6.05
CA PRO A 80 0.22 3.43 7.36
C PRO A 80 1.13 3.95 8.50
N ILE A 81 2.33 4.39 8.17
CA ILE A 81 3.38 4.84 9.08
C ILE A 81 3.98 6.16 8.62
N GLU A 82 4.66 6.84 9.52
CA GLU A 82 5.55 7.94 9.17
C GLU A 82 6.83 7.37 8.53
N ILE A 83 7.30 8.04 7.49
CA ILE A 83 8.51 7.67 6.77
C ILE A 83 9.67 8.65 7.06
N GLY A 84 9.45 9.65 7.93
CA GLY A 84 10.39 10.72 8.23
C GLY A 84 10.41 11.84 7.20
N SER A 85 9.34 11.99 6.41
CA SER A 85 9.24 13.01 5.38
C SER A 85 8.27 14.13 5.76
N ILE A 86 8.76 15.36 5.81
CA ILE A 86 7.91 16.54 6.03
C ILE A 86 6.84 16.71 4.94
N LEU A 87 7.04 16.10 3.75
CA LEU A 87 6.13 16.20 2.62
C LEU A 87 4.95 15.22 2.75
N PHE A 88 5.15 14.06 3.38
CA PHE A 88 4.20 12.96 3.29
C PHE A 88 3.64 12.48 4.63
N ASP A 89 4.34 12.72 5.75
CA ASP A 89 3.91 12.18 7.05
C ASP A 89 2.55 12.75 7.52
N HIS A 90 2.20 13.96 7.10
CA HIS A 90 0.93 14.60 7.42
C HIS A 90 -0.24 14.20 6.50
N ILE A 91 0.04 13.47 5.41
CA ILE A 91 -0.94 12.99 4.43
C ILE A 91 -0.92 11.45 4.28
N LYS A 92 -0.44 10.76 5.30
CA LYS A 92 -0.45 9.30 5.40
C LYS A 92 -1.86 8.75 5.63
N CYS A 93 -1.98 7.44 5.84
CA CYS A 93 -3.20 6.80 6.30
C CYS A 93 -3.47 7.18 7.77
N ASN A 94 -4.57 7.88 8.04
CA ASN A 94 -4.86 8.49 9.35
C ASN A 94 -4.98 7.48 10.50
N ASN A 95 -5.49 6.28 10.21
CA ASN A 95 -5.64 5.20 11.18
C ASN A 95 -4.67 4.04 10.94
N GLY A 96 -3.47 4.35 10.49
CA GLY A 96 -2.42 3.37 10.23
C GLY A 96 -2.04 2.54 11.46
N GLU A 97 -2.13 3.11 12.67
CA GLU A 97 -1.86 2.39 13.93
C GLU A 97 -2.87 1.26 14.15
N ASP A 98 -4.17 1.51 13.96
CA ASP A 98 -5.21 0.48 14.08
C ASP A 98 -4.99 -0.65 13.08
N PHE A 99 -4.62 -0.30 11.84
CA PHE A 99 -4.26 -1.26 10.81
C PHE A 99 -3.06 -2.13 11.21
N ILE A 100 -1.97 -1.52 11.71
CA ILE A 100 -0.77 -2.24 12.14
C ILE A 100 -1.10 -3.17 13.31
N ASN A 101 -1.87 -2.70 14.30
CA ASN A 101 -2.30 -3.50 15.44
C ASN A 101 -3.13 -4.72 15.00
N LEU A 102 -3.98 -4.56 14.00
CA LEU A 102 -4.75 -5.66 13.44
C LEU A 102 -3.84 -6.69 12.76
N ILE A 103 -3.03 -6.28 11.78
CA ILE A 103 -2.24 -7.21 10.96
C ILE A 103 -1.14 -7.91 11.75
N SER A 104 -0.61 -7.28 12.80
CA SER A 104 0.41 -7.86 13.68
C SER A 104 -0.08 -9.08 14.48
N GLN A 105 -1.38 -9.34 14.51
CA GLN A 105 -1.95 -10.53 15.13
C GLN A 105 -1.83 -11.78 14.23
N TYR A 106 -1.46 -11.60 12.95
CA TYR A 106 -1.41 -12.64 11.93
C TYR A 106 0.02 -12.86 11.44
N LYS A 107 0.65 -13.95 11.90
CA LYS A 107 2.06 -14.26 11.60
C LYS A 107 2.37 -14.53 10.13
N ASN A 108 1.35 -14.78 9.33
CA ASN A 108 1.50 -15.01 7.90
C ASN A 108 1.44 -13.73 7.05
N VAL A 109 1.18 -12.57 7.65
CA VAL A 109 1.37 -11.28 6.98
C VAL A 109 2.86 -10.95 7.01
N SER A 110 3.50 -10.93 5.85
CA SER A 110 4.95 -10.72 5.72
C SER A 110 5.32 -9.30 5.31
N ASP A 111 4.48 -8.68 4.48
CA ASP A 111 4.82 -7.42 3.82
C ASP A 111 3.62 -6.49 3.68
N VAL A 112 3.88 -5.20 3.87
CA VAL A 112 2.99 -4.10 3.49
C VAL A 112 3.70 -3.22 2.49
N ILE A 113 3.14 -3.07 1.30
CA ILE A 113 3.72 -2.28 0.21
C ILE A 113 2.79 -1.12 -0.10
N PHE A 114 3.35 0.08 -0.10
CA PHE A 114 2.57 1.29 -0.34
C PHE A 114 3.19 2.18 -1.42
N GLY A 115 2.38 3.05 -2.00
CA GLY A 115 2.76 4.08 -2.95
C GLY A 115 2.78 5.46 -2.31
N HIS A 116 2.22 6.46 -3.01
CA HIS A 116 1.96 7.82 -2.56
C HIS A 116 3.21 8.71 -2.37
N VAL A 117 4.25 8.18 -1.79
CA VAL A 117 5.42 8.94 -1.31
C VAL A 117 6.50 9.17 -2.36
N HIS A 118 6.40 8.55 -3.52
CA HIS A 118 7.32 8.71 -4.64
C HIS A 118 8.81 8.64 -4.25
N CYS A 119 9.17 7.79 -3.32
CA CYS A 119 10.55 7.55 -2.90
C CYS A 119 10.73 6.10 -2.47
N VAL A 120 11.97 5.67 -2.32
CA VAL A 120 12.29 4.36 -1.75
C VAL A 120 12.36 4.48 -0.24
N PHE A 121 11.53 3.71 0.44
CA PHE A 121 11.53 3.59 1.90
C PHE A 121 11.35 2.12 2.31
N LYS A 122 11.94 1.75 3.42
CA LYS A 122 11.81 0.42 4.01
C LYS A 122 12.04 0.44 5.51
N THR A 123 11.19 -0.27 6.25
CA THR A 123 11.36 -0.55 7.68
C THR A 123 10.71 -1.87 8.05
N VAL A 124 10.95 -2.36 9.28
CA VAL A 124 10.31 -3.57 9.82
C VAL A 124 9.64 -3.22 11.14
N ILE A 125 8.37 -3.57 11.29
CA ILE A 125 7.58 -3.39 12.51
C ILE A 125 6.88 -4.72 12.79
N ASN A 126 7.04 -5.26 14.00
CA ASN A 126 6.40 -6.52 14.42
C ASN A 126 6.64 -7.68 13.42
N GLU A 127 7.88 -7.81 12.93
CA GLU A 127 8.30 -8.81 11.94
C GLU A 127 7.72 -8.65 10.54
N ILE A 128 6.90 -7.62 10.29
CA ILE A 128 6.32 -7.29 8.99
C ILE A 128 7.19 -6.22 8.31
N GLU A 129 7.57 -6.45 7.05
CA GLU A 129 8.29 -5.46 6.26
C GLU A 129 7.34 -4.43 5.67
N PHE A 130 7.56 -3.16 5.96
CA PHE A 130 6.86 -2.02 5.35
C PHE A 130 7.77 -1.36 4.32
N SER A 131 7.33 -1.27 3.06
CA SER A 131 8.15 -0.66 2.01
C SER A 131 7.33 0.10 0.99
N SER A 132 7.88 1.24 0.51
CA SER A 132 7.26 1.99 -0.58
C SER A 132 7.60 1.41 -1.95
N CYS A 133 6.71 1.66 -2.91
CA CYS A 133 7.00 1.56 -4.33
C CYS A 133 7.39 2.96 -4.84
N PRO A 134 8.55 3.16 -5.45
CA PRO A 134 8.90 4.44 -6.07
C PRO A 134 7.93 4.74 -7.24
N SER A 135 7.86 5.99 -7.64
CA SER A 135 6.98 6.43 -8.72
C SER A 135 7.49 5.97 -10.09
N ALA A 136 6.57 5.71 -11.02
CA ALA A 136 6.89 5.47 -12.42
C ALA A 136 7.26 6.76 -13.20
N SER A 137 7.30 7.90 -12.54
CA SER A 137 7.55 9.21 -13.17
C SER A 137 8.55 10.03 -12.37
N ILE A 138 8.15 10.64 -11.26
CA ILE A 138 8.94 11.60 -10.51
C ILE A 138 9.17 11.10 -9.09
N GLN A 139 10.40 11.29 -8.56
CA GLN A 139 10.74 10.94 -7.18
C GLN A 139 10.88 12.20 -6.34
N TYR A 140 10.50 12.09 -5.07
CA TYR A 140 10.68 13.13 -4.07
C TYR A 140 11.81 12.76 -3.10
N PRO A 141 12.65 13.72 -2.69
CA PRO A 141 13.66 13.47 -1.68
C PRO A 141 12.99 13.23 -0.32
N ILE A 142 13.27 12.08 0.29
CA ILE A 142 12.70 11.73 1.61
C ILE A 142 13.19 12.67 2.71
N ASP A 143 14.42 13.17 2.59
CA ASP A 143 15.09 14.06 3.53
C ASP A 143 14.88 15.54 3.23
N ALA A 144 13.87 15.87 2.41
CA ALA A 144 13.54 17.27 2.11
C ALA A 144 13.29 18.04 3.42
N LYS A 145 13.93 19.20 3.55
CA LYS A 145 13.80 20.09 4.71
C LYS A 145 12.77 21.20 4.51
N SER A 146 12.22 21.29 3.31
CA SER A 146 11.26 22.32 2.91
C SER A 146 10.50 21.83 1.68
N GLU A 147 9.25 22.24 1.54
CA GLU A 147 8.45 22.03 0.33
C GLU A 147 8.89 22.92 -0.84
N LYS A 148 9.78 23.89 -0.56
CA LYS A 148 10.28 24.83 -1.57
C LYS A 148 11.63 24.34 -2.12
N ASN A 149 11.82 24.53 -3.44
CA ASN A 149 13.07 24.21 -4.12
C ASN A 149 13.49 22.74 -3.99
N LEU A 150 12.56 21.84 -4.15
CA LEU A 150 12.82 20.39 -4.16
C LEU A 150 13.68 20.00 -5.35
N ASN A 151 14.73 19.25 -5.09
CA ASN A 151 15.52 18.62 -6.15
C ASN A 151 14.84 17.31 -6.53
N LEU A 152 13.93 17.36 -7.49
CA LEU A 152 13.15 16.20 -7.93
C LEU A 152 13.97 15.36 -8.92
N ASP A 153 13.92 14.05 -8.74
CA ASP A 153 14.44 13.10 -9.72
C ASP A 153 13.32 12.70 -10.68
N ASN A 154 13.51 12.91 -11.96
CA ASN A 154 12.53 12.57 -13.02
C ASN A 154 12.71 11.14 -13.56
N GLN A 155 13.53 10.31 -12.90
CA GLN A 155 13.67 8.91 -13.25
C GLN A 155 12.48 8.10 -12.73
N GLY A 156 11.82 7.37 -13.63
CA GLY A 156 10.74 6.45 -13.27
C GLY A 156 11.28 5.08 -12.84
N TYR A 157 10.58 4.44 -11.91
CA TYR A 157 10.92 3.10 -11.43
C TYR A 157 9.67 2.23 -11.31
N ILE A 158 9.88 0.92 -11.39
CA ILE A 158 8.91 -0.09 -10.99
C ILE A 158 9.53 -0.98 -9.91
N LYS A 159 8.70 -1.50 -9.02
CA LYS A 159 9.11 -2.52 -8.05
C LYS A 159 8.66 -3.88 -8.55
N LEU A 160 9.61 -4.80 -8.74
CA LEU A 160 9.32 -6.21 -8.96
C LEU A 160 9.37 -6.97 -7.64
N ILE A 161 8.42 -7.87 -7.47
CA ILE A 161 8.31 -8.74 -6.30
C ILE A 161 8.30 -10.17 -6.80
N HIS A 162 9.28 -10.95 -6.36
CA HIS A 162 9.38 -12.36 -6.66
C HIS A 162 9.04 -13.18 -5.42
N PHE A 163 8.17 -14.16 -5.57
CA PHE A 163 7.90 -15.17 -4.56
C PHE A 163 8.33 -16.54 -5.07
N ILE A 164 9.45 -17.04 -4.54
CA ILE A 164 10.07 -18.29 -4.97
C ILE A 164 10.43 -19.09 -3.72
N ASP A 165 9.99 -20.35 -3.64
CA ASP A 165 10.30 -21.28 -2.56
C ASP A 165 10.02 -20.68 -1.15
N GLY A 166 8.89 -20.01 -0.99
CA GLY A 166 8.47 -19.39 0.28
C GLY A 166 9.21 -18.10 0.65
N LYS A 167 10.05 -17.58 -0.24
CA LYS A 167 10.83 -16.34 -0.03
C LYS A 167 10.35 -15.22 -0.92
N ILE A 168 10.24 -14.03 -0.34
CA ILE A 168 9.96 -12.79 -1.06
C ILE A 168 11.27 -12.05 -1.28
N THR A 169 11.53 -11.71 -2.56
CA THR A 169 12.59 -10.78 -2.94
C THR A 169 12.02 -9.62 -3.73
N LYS A 170 12.65 -8.47 -3.61
CA LYS A 170 12.15 -7.21 -4.21
C LYS A 170 13.31 -6.51 -4.89
N GLU A 171 13.06 -5.96 -6.06
CA GLU A 171 14.00 -5.12 -6.79
C GLU A 171 13.29 -3.92 -7.41
N HIS A 172 14.05 -2.85 -7.63
CA HIS A 172 13.57 -1.66 -8.35
C HIS A 172 14.26 -1.64 -9.70
N LEU A 173 13.46 -1.51 -10.76
CA LEU A 173 13.95 -1.39 -12.13
C LEU A 173 13.65 0.02 -12.64
N GLU A 174 14.65 0.65 -13.27
CA GLU A 174 14.47 1.93 -13.97
C GLU A 174 13.60 1.74 -15.21
N ILE A 175 12.68 2.68 -15.42
CA ILE A 175 11.92 2.79 -16.66
C ILE A 175 12.76 3.62 -17.63
N LYS A 176 13.14 3.01 -18.74
CA LYS A 176 13.89 3.66 -19.83
C LYS A 176 12.96 4.28 -20.86
#